data_a51c46c46bd08dfa7f96486cb9d54c0a
#
_entry.id   a51c46c46bd08dfa7f96486cb9d54c0a
#
_cell.length_a   1.000
_cell.length_b   1.000
_cell.length_c   1.000
_cell.angle_alpha   90.00
_cell.angle_beta   90.00
_cell.angle_gamma   90.00
#
_symmetry.space_group_name_H-M   'P 1'
#
loop_
_entity.id
_entity.type
_entity.pdbx_description
1 polymer ?
#
loop_
_entity_poly.entity_id
_entity_poly.type
_entity_poly.pdbx_seq_one_letter_code
_entity_poly.pdbx_strand_id
1 'polypeptide(L)'
;MTKYRFKILFALFGYLLSMSSHAHHVLGRPSYSLGEDSNTPPSMQVETQIGEYYVTYMAFPAFPRANEPGRVNLYATRIDNGQSFQGKVTFKIMDDSWFDADVETIGTQAADDNVFRQGFVISEDGNYIIRAEFEAGGEPYVIDFPLRIGEPMPVGPLGISVLVIFIILISVNIIQRRRLQRLKTGRHHAEAE
;
A
#
# COMPACT_ATOMS: atom_id res chain seq x y z
N MET A 1 6.35 43.60 -7.99
CA MET A 1 5.10 42.94 -7.54
C MET A 1 5.13 41.39 -7.62
N THR A 2 5.91 40.77 -8.45
CA THR A 2 5.94 39.29 -8.68
C THR A 2 6.56 38.48 -7.51
N LYS A 3 7.57 39.02 -6.84
CA LYS A 3 8.28 38.33 -5.73
C LYS A 3 7.40 38.10 -4.48
N TYR A 4 6.43 38.96 -4.21
CA TYR A 4 5.53 38.80 -3.06
C TYR A 4 4.42 37.78 -3.35
N ARG A 5 3.94 37.70 -4.60
CA ARG A 5 2.93 36.70 -5.00
C ARG A 5 3.48 35.27 -4.88
N PHE A 6 4.77 35.06 -5.21
CA PHE A 6 5.40 33.77 -5.08
C PHE A 6 5.57 33.35 -3.60
N LYS A 7 5.95 34.27 -2.72
CA LYS A 7 6.04 34.03 -1.28
C LYS A 7 4.70 33.69 -0.64
N ILE A 8 3.63 34.37 -1.05
CA ILE A 8 2.26 34.09 -0.57
C ILE A 8 1.80 32.72 -1.04
N LEU A 9 2.06 32.36 -2.31
CA LEU A 9 1.70 31.05 -2.86
C LEU A 9 2.44 29.92 -2.14
N PHE A 10 3.73 30.11 -1.84
CA PHE A 10 4.53 29.14 -1.11
C PHE A 10 4.10 28.98 0.35
N ALA A 11 3.72 30.08 1.01
CA ALA A 11 3.19 30.05 2.37
C ALA A 11 1.81 29.38 2.43
N LEU A 12 0.95 29.62 1.44
CA LEU A 12 -0.36 28.97 1.32
C LEU A 12 -0.22 27.47 1.06
N PHE A 13 0.72 27.08 0.22
CA PHE A 13 1.04 25.67 -0.05
C PHE A 13 1.59 24.95 1.19
N GLY A 14 2.47 25.61 1.95
CA GLY A 14 2.96 25.11 3.24
C GLY A 14 1.86 24.95 4.29
N TYR A 15 0.90 25.86 4.34
CA TYR A 15 -0.26 25.80 5.25
C TYR A 15 -1.21 24.64 4.90
N LEU A 16 -1.42 24.37 3.60
CA LEU A 16 -2.24 23.24 3.14
C LEU A 16 -1.61 21.87 3.46
N LEU A 17 -0.28 21.80 3.57
CA LEU A 17 0.44 20.57 3.94
C LEU A 17 0.44 20.30 5.45
N SER A 18 0.06 21.26 6.28
CA SER A 18 0.09 21.14 7.75
C SER A 18 -1.25 20.71 8.38
N MET A 19 -2.23 20.28 7.59
CA MET A 19 -3.45 19.69 8.12
C MET A 19 -3.15 18.30 8.69
N SER A 20 -2.82 18.25 9.97
CA SER A 20 -2.61 17.00 10.70
C SER A 20 -3.94 16.25 10.79
N SER A 21 -4.06 15.16 10.07
CA SER A 21 -5.13 14.18 10.26
C SER A 21 -4.86 13.44 11.58
N HIS A 22 -5.68 13.67 12.59
CA HIS A 22 -5.66 12.92 13.84
C HIS A 22 -6.45 11.61 13.70
N ALA A 23 -6.07 10.77 12.77
CA ALA A 23 -6.57 9.42 12.69
C ALA A 23 -5.44 8.46 13.03
N HIS A 24 -5.68 7.52 13.94
CA HIS A 24 -4.79 6.39 14.16
C HIS A 24 -4.91 5.46 12.95
N HIS A 25 -4.10 5.73 11.93
CA HIS A 25 -4.03 4.94 10.71
C HIS A 25 -2.66 4.29 10.61
N VAL A 26 -2.63 2.97 10.52
CA VAL A 26 -1.40 2.19 10.40
C VAL A 26 -1.51 1.22 9.24
N LEU A 27 -0.46 1.18 8.43
CA LEU A 27 -0.24 0.14 7.43
C LEU A 27 0.66 -0.94 8.03
N GLY A 28 0.10 -2.13 8.25
CA GLY A 28 0.85 -3.27 8.78
C GLY A 28 1.81 -3.86 7.75
N ARG A 29 2.93 -4.44 8.22
CA ARG A 29 3.88 -5.17 7.37
C ARG A 29 3.59 -6.66 7.44
N PRO A 30 3.34 -7.35 6.31
CA PRO A 30 3.04 -8.77 6.32
C PRO A 30 4.28 -9.62 6.64
N SER A 31 4.06 -10.67 7.42
CA SER A 31 4.95 -11.81 7.57
C SER A 31 4.22 -13.08 7.11
N TYR A 32 4.97 -14.06 6.61
CA TYR A 32 4.40 -15.29 6.07
C TYR A 32 4.85 -16.47 6.89
N SER A 33 3.89 -17.29 7.33
CA SER A 33 4.13 -18.58 7.94
C SER A 33 3.87 -19.67 6.91
N LEU A 34 4.94 -20.22 6.34
CA LEU A 34 4.92 -21.23 5.27
C LEU A 34 5.41 -22.59 5.78
N GLY A 35 5.33 -22.86 7.08
CA GLY A 35 5.89 -24.05 7.71
C GLY A 35 5.37 -25.33 7.05
N GLU A 36 6.25 -26.08 6.39
CA GLU A 36 5.95 -27.37 5.76
C GLU A 36 5.60 -28.45 6.81
N ASP A 37 6.03 -28.27 8.06
CA ASP A 37 5.81 -29.21 9.17
C ASP A 37 4.62 -28.86 10.06
N SER A 38 3.87 -27.80 9.77
CA SER A 38 2.71 -27.40 10.58
C SER A 38 1.41 -27.91 9.98
N ASN A 39 0.53 -28.50 10.80
CA ASN A 39 -0.85 -28.81 10.41
C ASN A 39 -1.73 -27.54 10.17
N THR A 40 -1.11 -26.37 10.25
CA THR A 40 -1.78 -25.09 10.02
C THR A 40 -1.58 -24.69 8.57
N PRO A 41 -2.63 -24.33 7.82
CA PRO A 41 -2.48 -23.89 6.46
C PRO A 41 -1.60 -22.64 6.41
N PRO A 42 -0.83 -22.44 5.32
CA PRO A 42 -0.02 -21.25 5.13
C PRO A 42 -0.84 -19.98 5.35
N SER A 43 -0.34 -19.08 6.17
CA SER A 43 -1.01 -17.84 6.52
C SER A 43 -0.10 -16.64 6.31
N MET A 44 -0.69 -15.52 5.93
CA MET A 44 -0.06 -14.21 6.03
C MET A 44 -0.47 -13.60 7.37
N GLN A 45 0.50 -13.09 8.11
CA GLN A 45 0.26 -12.46 9.41
C GLN A 45 0.82 -11.05 9.42
N VAL A 46 0.08 -10.15 10.03
CA VAL A 46 0.50 -8.77 10.29
C VAL A 46 0.25 -8.47 11.75
N GLU A 47 1.26 -7.95 12.42
CA GLU A 47 1.18 -7.48 13.79
C GLU A 47 1.48 -5.99 13.83
N THR A 48 0.65 -5.24 14.53
CA THR A 48 0.83 -3.80 14.66
C THR A 48 0.26 -3.30 15.98
N GLN A 49 0.83 -2.19 16.45
CA GLN A 49 0.28 -1.44 17.55
C GLN A 49 -0.43 -0.20 17.03
N ILE A 50 -1.65 0.01 17.47
CA ILE A 50 -2.42 1.21 17.17
C ILE A 50 -3.08 1.75 18.44
N GLY A 51 -2.70 2.96 18.85
CA GLY A 51 -3.16 3.55 20.10
C GLY A 51 -2.93 2.60 21.29
N GLU A 52 -3.98 2.25 22.01
CA GLU A 52 -3.95 1.36 23.18
C GLU A 52 -4.06 -0.13 22.83
N TYR A 53 -4.13 -0.48 21.55
CA TYR A 53 -4.34 -1.86 21.10
C TYR A 53 -3.12 -2.43 20.40
N TYR A 54 -2.84 -3.70 20.72
CA TYR A 54 -2.02 -4.57 19.90
C TYR A 54 -2.93 -5.41 19.01
N VAL A 55 -2.72 -5.34 17.71
CA VAL A 55 -3.59 -5.99 16.73
C VAL A 55 -2.79 -7.00 15.93
N THR A 56 -3.29 -8.23 15.90
CA THR A 56 -2.81 -9.29 15.01
C THR A 56 -3.87 -9.60 13.97
N TYR A 57 -3.50 -9.51 12.71
CA TYR A 57 -4.31 -9.86 11.57
C TYR A 57 -3.71 -11.08 10.88
N MET A 58 -4.55 -12.02 10.49
CA MET A 58 -4.12 -13.22 9.76
C MET A 58 -5.03 -13.44 8.56
N ALA A 59 -4.45 -13.67 7.40
CA ALA A 59 -5.17 -14.03 6.18
C ALA A 59 -4.90 -15.49 5.79
N PHE A 60 -5.93 -16.18 5.37
CA PHE A 60 -5.91 -17.57 4.92
C PHE A 60 -6.61 -17.70 3.56
N PRO A 61 -6.01 -18.38 2.58
CA PRO A 61 -4.62 -18.84 2.57
C PRO A 61 -3.64 -17.66 2.51
N ALA A 62 -2.33 -17.92 2.71
CA ALA A 62 -1.27 -16.91 2.62
C ALA A 62 -1.19 -16.25 1.24
N PHE A 63 -1.54 -17.00 0.20
CA PHE A 63 -1.57 -16.55 -1.20
C PHE A 63 -2.93 -16.89 -1.80
N PRO A 64 -3.96 -16.05 -1.54
CA PRO A 64 -5.29 -16.28 -2.11
C PRO A 64 -5.26 -16.11 -3.63
N ARG A 65 -6.12 -16.86 -4.32
CA ARG A 65 -6.31 -16.74 -5.77
C ARG A 65 -7.66 -16.11 -6.09
N ALA A 66 -7.77 -15.55 -7.28
CA ALA A 66 -9.02 -15.00 -7.76
C ALA A 66 -10.12 -16.07 -7.79
N ASN A 67 -11.34 -15.69 -7.38
CA ASN A 67 -12.52 -16.55 -7.26
C ASN A 67 -12.42 -17.70 -6.24
N GLU A 68 -11.35 -17.75 -5.43
CA GLU A 68 -11.25 -18.69 -4.32
C GLU A 68 -11.66 -18.02 -3.00
N PRO A 69 -12.33 -18.75 -2.10
CA PRO A 69 -12.69 -18.20 -0.80
C PRO A 69 -11.45 -18.00 0.07
N GLY A 70 -11.33 -16.80 0.61
CA GLY A 70 -10.36 -16.47 1.64
C GLY A 70 -11.03 -16.07 2.94
N ARG A 71 -10.26 -16.00 4.00
CA ARG A 71 -10.72 -15.58 5.33
C ARG A 71 -9.66 -14.74 6.00
N VAL A 72 -10.09 -13.71 6.70
CA VAL A 72 -9.27 -12.93 7.62
C VAL A 72 -9.73 -13.15 9.04
N ASN A 73 -8.76 -13.24 9.95
CA ASN A 73 -8.97 -13.25 11.39
C ASN A 73 -8.25 -12.04 11.96
N LEU A 74 -8.92 -11.28 12.80
CA LEU A 74 -8.33 -10.14 13.51
C LEU A 74 -8.49 -10.35 15.00
N TYR A 75 -7.40 -10.12 15.72
CA TYR A 75 -7.33 -10.11 17.18
C TYR A 75 -6.93 -8.69 17.59
N ALA A 76 -7.65 -8.09 18.52
CA ALA A 76 -7.31 -6.79 19.07
C ALA A 76 -7.28 -6.89 20.59
N THR A 77 -6.14 -6.62 21.20
CA THR A 77 -5.91 -6.78 22.62
C THR A 77 -5.36 -5.48 23.20
N ARG A 78 -5.92 -5.02 24.30
CA ARG A 78 -5.40 -3.83 25.01
C ARG A 78 -4.02 -4.11 25.59
N ILE A 79 -3.13 -3.15 25.42
CA ILE A 79 -1.72 -3.27 25.85
C ILE A 79 -1.59 -3.20 27.38
N ASP A 80 -2.42 -2.39 28.03
CA ASP A 80 -2.35 -2.09 29.46
C ASP A 80 -2.78 -3.28 30.35
N ASN A 81 -3.77 -4.07 29.91
CA ASN A 81 -4.40 -5.09 30.73
C ASN A 81 -4.60 -6.45 30.03
N GLY A 82 -4.21 -6.56 28.75
CA GLY A 82 -4.35 -7.81 27.99
C GLY A 82 -5.79 -8.19 27.64
N GLN A 83 -6.78 -7.31 27.86
CA GLN A 83 -8.17 -7.60 27.54
C GLN A 83 -8.42 -7.50 26.04
N SER A 84 -9.12 -8.49 25.49
CA SER A 84 -9.55 -8.47 24.11
C SER A 84 -10.67 -7.45 23.90
N PHE A 85 -10.61 -6.74 22.76
CA PHE A 85 -11.67 -5.85 22.32
C PHE A 85 -12.96 -6.65 22.08
N GLN A 86 -14.09 -6.17 22.63
CA GLN A 86 -15.38 -6.86 22.58
C GLN A 86 -16.43 -6.12 21.73
N GLY A 87 -16.04 -5.04 21.05
CA GLY A 87 -16.94 -4.29 20.19
C GLY A 87 -17.17 -4.97 18.82
N LYS A 88 -17.47 -4.17 17.82
CA LYS A 88 -17.65 -4.63 16.45
C LYS A 88 -16.51 -4.10 15.58
N VAL A 89 -16.07 -4.91 14.62
CA VAL A 89 -15.09 -4.54 13.60
C VAL A 89 -15.76 -4.59 12.24
N THR A 90 -15.67 -3.48 11.49
CA THR A 90 -16.14 -3.41 10.11
C THR A 90 -14.96 -3.65 9.19
N PHE A 91 -15.11 -4.60 8.29
CA PHE A 91 -14.12 -4.93 7.28
C PHE A 91 -14.53 -4.34 5.94
N LYS A 92 -13.60 -3.67 5.29
CA LYS A 92 -13.74 -3.13 3.94
C LYS A 92 -12.61 -3.66 3.07
N ILE A 93 -12.86 -3.74 1.77
CA ILE A 93 -11.86 -4.06 0.77
C ILE A 93 -11.77 -2.93 -0.24
N MET A 94 -10.57 -2.66 -0.71
CA MET A 94 -10.32 -1.67 -1.76
C MET A 94 -9.12 -2.08 -2.59
N ASP A 95 -9.09 -1.65 -3.85
CA ASP A 95 -7.90 -1.77 -4.69
C ASP A 95 -6.76 -0.89 -4.13
N ASP A 96 -5.54 -1.42 -4.15
CA ASP A 96 -4.33 -0.65 -3.84
C ASP A 96 -3.93 0.20 -5.06
N SER A 97 -4.84 1.07 -5.50
CA SER A 97 -4.64 1.98 -6.63
C SER A 97 -4.43 3.42 -6.15
N TRP A 98 -3.60 4.18 -6.89
CA TRP A 98 -3.32 5.59 -6.57
C TRP A 98 -4.48 6.53 -6.94
N PHE A 99 -5.37 6.08 -7.81
CA PHE A 99 -6.48 6.87 -8.33
C PHE A 99 -7.74 6.01 -8.24
N ASP A 100 -8.75 6.50 -7.55
CA ASP A 100 -10.10 5.97 -7.51
C ASP A 100 -10.17 4.52 -6.97
N ALA A 101 -9.90 4.36 -5.68
CA ALA A 101 -10.07 3.08 -5.00
C ALA A 101 -11.56 2.90 -4.66
N ASP A 102 -12.23 2.00 -5.36
CA ASP A 102 -13.57 1.55 -4.97
C ASP A 102 -13.50 0.84 -3.62
N VAL A 103 -14.20 1.38 -2.62
CA VAL A 103 -14.24 0.85 -1.26
C VAL A 103 -15.51 0.06 -1.07
N GLU A 104 -15.40 -1.24 -0.91
CA GLU A 104 -16.52 -2.13 -0.62
C GLU A 104 -16.50 -2.59 0.83
N THR A 105 -17.64 -2.54 1.52
CA THR A 105 -17.80 -3.12 2.86
C THR A 105 -18.14 -4.60 2.73
N ILE A 106 -17.21 -5.47 3.17
CA ILE A 106 -17.38 -6.92 3.11
C ILE A 106 -18.07 -7.51 4.34
N GLY A 107 -18.12 -6.77 5.44
CA GLY A 107 -18.92 -7.16 6.60
C GLY A 107 -18.56 -6.43 7.89
N THR A 108 -19.43 -6.60 8.89
CA THR A 108 -19.21 -6.12 10.26
C THR A 108 -19.38 -7.32 11.20
N GLN A 109 -18.34 -7.60 11.98
CA GLN A 109 -18.28 -8.77 12.84
C GLN A 109 -18.21 -8.37 14.31
N ALA A 110 -18.88 -9.15 15.17
CA ALA A 110 -18.65 -9.13 16.60
C ALA A 110 -17.56 -10.17 16.94
N ALA A 111 -16.92 -9.99 18.09
CA ALA A 111 -15.96 -10.97 18.57
C ALA A 111 -16.64 -12.33 18.83
N ASP A 112 -16.07 -13.38 18.26
CA ASP A 112 -16.40 -14.77 18.54
C ASP A 112 -15.13 -15.45 19.06
N ASP A 113 -15.13 -15.81 20.34
CA ASP A 113 -13.95 -16.34 21.03
C ASP A 113 -12.72 -15.41 20.89
N ASN A 114 -12.94 -14.09 21.10
CA ASN A 114 -11.94 -13.03 20.98
C ASN A 114 -11.35 -12.84 19.56
N VAL A 115 -11.99 -13.39 18.54
CA VAL A 115 -11.56 -13.30 17.15
C VAL A 115 -12.65 -12.68 16.28
N PHE A 116 -12.29 -11.72 15.47
CA PHE A 116 -13.17 -11.19 14.40
C PHE A 116 -12.85 -11.91 13.10
N ARG A 117 -13.80 -12.71 12.60
CA ARG A 117 -13.62 -13.55 11.40
C ARG A 117 -14.43 -13.00 10.25
N GLN A 118 -13.79 -12.69 9.14
CA GLN A 118 -14.46 -12.24 7.91
C GLN A 118 -14.00 -13.08 6.72
N GLY A 119 -14.96 -13.70 6.02
CA GLY A 119 -14.73 -14.31 4.73
C GLY A 119 -14.72 -13.28 3.60
N PHE A 120 -14.01 -13.57 2.53
CA PHE A 120 -14.00 -12.76 1.31
C PHE A 120 -13.84 -13.65 0.07
N VAL A 121 -14.31 -13.15 -1.08
CA VAL A 121 -14.04 -13.70 -2.41
C VAL A 121 -13.75 -12.51 -3.32
N ILE A 122 -12.60 -12.53 -3.97
CA ILE A 122 -12.15 -11.47 -4.88
C ILE A 122 -12.04 -12.06 -6.27
N SER A 123 -12.66 -11.41 -7.26
CA SER A 123 -12.80 -11.95 -8.61
C SER A 123 -11.57 -11.77 -9.49
N GLU A 124 -10.72 -10.79 -9.18
CA GLU A 124 -9.60 -10.39 -10.02
C GLU A 124 -8.27 -10.49 -9.28
N ASP A 125 -7.21 -10.86 -10.02
CA ASP A 125 -5.86 -10.80 -9.51
C ASP A 125 -5.41 -9.34 -9.34
N GLY A 126 -4.80 -9.02 -8.20
CA GLY A 126 -4.38 -7.65 -7.94
C GLY A 126 -3.78 -7.45 -6.57
N ASN A 127 -3.41 -6.20 -6.30
CA ASN A 127 -3.08 -5.76 -4.96
C ASN A 127 -4.31 -5.08 -4.37
N TYR A 128 -4.67 -5.51 -3.17
CA TYR A 128 -5.82 -5.02 -2.43
C TYR A 128 -5.38 -4.58 -1.04
N ILE A 129 -6.21 -3.76 -0.42
CA ILE A 129 -6.10 -3.43 1.00
C ILE A 129 -7.37 -3.91 1.67
N ILE A 130 -7.24 -4.73 2.71
CA ILE A 130 -8.33 -4.99 3.63
C ILE A 130 -8.20 -4.02 4.78
N ARG A 131 -9.21 -3.20 4.95
CA ARG A 131 -9.31 -2.23 6.03
C ARG A 131 -10.19 -2.77 7.14
N ALA A 132 -9.68 -2.73 8.36
CA ALA A 132 -10.47 -2.99 9.56
C ALA A 132 -10.71 -1.68 10.31
N GLU A 133 -11.97 -1.39 10.61
CA GLU A 133 -12.39 -0.20 11.32
C GLU A 133 -13.15 -0.60 12.60
N PHE A 134 -12.79 0.00 13.72
CA PHE A 134 -13.52 -0.14 14.97
C PHE A 134 -13.42 1.12 15.82
N GLU A 135 -14.30 1.26 16.77
CA GLU A 135 -14.34 2.38 17.71
C GLU A 135 -14.16 1.84 19.15
N ALA A 136 -13.27 2.45 19.89
CA ALA A 136 -13.03 2.13 21.28
C ALA A 136 -12.77 3.40 22.10
N GLY A 137 -13.48 3.54 23.20
CA GLY A 137 -13.36 4.74 24.05
C GLY A 137 -13.81 6.05 23.38
N GLY A 138 -14.59 5.99 22.29
CA GLY A 138 -15.01 7.16 21.50
C GLY A 138 -13.97 7.58 20.46
N GLU A 139 -12.90 6.82 20.28
CA GLU A 139 -11.87 7.06 19.27
C GLU A 139 -11.97 6.03 18.12
N PRO A 140 -11.90 6.48 16.85
CA PRO A 140 -11.90 5.60 15.71
C PRO A 140 -10.49 5.03 15.45
N TYR A 141 -10.42 3.73 15.19
CA TYR A 141 -9.23 3.00 14.81
C TYR A 141 -9.39 2.47 13.39
N VAL A 142 -8.41 2.72 12.54
CA VAL A 142 -8.40 2.28 11.14
C VAL A 142 -7.07 1.60 10.86
N ILE A 143 -7.12 0.35 10.43
CA ILE A 143 -5.93 -0.45 10.15
C ILE A 143 -6.05 -1.01 8.74
N ASP A 144 -5.03 -0.74 7.93
CA ASP A 144 -4.93 -1.22 6.56
C ASP A 144 -3.96 -2.40 6.48
N PHE A 145 -4.42 -3.49 5.86
CA PHE A 145 -3.64 -4.70 5.66
C PHE A 145 -3.49 -4.97 4.16
N PRO A 146 -2.27 -4.94 3.63
CA PRO A 146 -2.05 -5.26 2.23
C PRO A 146 -2.35 -6.74 1.97
N LEU A 147 -3.09 -7.03 0.91
CA LEU A 147 -3.43 -8.36 0.48
C LEU A 147 -3.14 -8.50 -1.02
N ARG A 148 -2.35 -9.50 -1.39
CA ARG A 148 -2.11 -9.83 -2.79
C ARG A 148 -2.99 -11.02 -3.19
N ILE A 149 -3.78 -10.86 -4.25
CA ILE A 149 -4.53 -11.92 -4.90
C ILE A 149 -3.78 -12.35 -6.16
N GLY A 150 -3.59 -13.65 -6.33
CA GLY A 150 -2.88 -14.23 -7.46
C GLY A 150 -1.35 -14.09 -7.38
N GLU A 151 -0.69 -14.42 -8.48
CA GLU A 151 0.77 -14.40 -8.55
C GLU A 151 1.34 -12.97 -8.58
N PRO A 152 2.48 -12.71 -7.92
CA PRO A 152 3.09 -11.39 -7.98
C PRO A 152 3.57 -11.10 -9.41
N MET A 153 3.32 -9.88 -9.90
CA MET A 153 3.87 -9.45 -11.17
C MET A 153 5.41 -9.47 -11.12
N PRO A 154 6.08 -10.08 -12.10
CA PRO A 154 7.55 -10.20 -12.10
C PRO A 154 8.26 -8.85 -12.16
N VAL A 155 7.58 -7.81 -12.66
CA VAL A 155 8.11 -6.44 -12.71
C VAL A 155 7.08 -5.49 -12.14
N GLY A 156 7.29 -5.05 -10.92
CA GLY A 156 6.43 -4.06 -10.26
C GLY A 156 6.58 -2.65 -10.85
N PRO A 157 5.72 -1.70 -10.43
CA PRO A 157 5.74 -0.31 -10.91
C PRO A 157 7.11 0.36 -10.80
N LEU A 158 7.86 0.03 -9.75
CA LEU A 158 9.23 0.54 -9.55
C LEU A 158 10.19 0.03 -10.64
N GLY A 159 10.09 -1.23 -11.04
CA GLY A 159 10.91 -1.79 -12.13
C GLY A 159 10.58 -1.14 -13.47
N ILE A 160 9.31 -0.88 -13.75
CA ILE A 160 8.88 -0.16 -14.96
C ILE A 160 9.43 1.26 -14.95
N SER A 161 9.35 1.97 -13.82
CA SER A 161 9.88 3.33 -13.67
C SER A 161 11.38 3.40 -13.94
N VAL A 162 12.15 2.46 -13.37
CA VAL A 162 13.59 2.33 -13.63
C VAL A 162 13.89 2.09 -15.09
N LEU A 163 13.13 1.21 -15.74
CA LEU A 163 13.28 0.93 -17.18
C LEU A 163 13.03 2.17 -18.03
N VAL A 164 11.96 2.93 -17.73
CA VAL A 164 11.65 4.18 -18.45
C VAL A 164 12.78 5.21 -18.31
N ILE A 165 13.29 5.42 -17.09
CA ILE A 165 14.41 6.31 -16.83
C ILE A 165 15.64 5.86 -17.65
N PHE A 166 15.93 4.57 -17.66
CA PHE A 166 17.06 4.02 -18.41
C PHE A 166 16.93 4.27 -19.92
N ILE A 167 15.74 4.08 -20.49
CA ILE A 167 15.45 4.38 -21.91
C ILE A 167 15.66 5.87 -22.21
N ILE A 168 15.20 6.76 -21.33
CA ILE A 168 15.39 8.21 -21.48
C ILE A 168 16.89 8.56 -21.50
N LEU A 169 17.65 8.04 -20.54
CA LEU A 169 19.11 8.30 -20.45
C LEU A 169 19.87 7.81 -21.68
N ILE A 170 19.54 6.62 -22.18
CA ILE A 170 20.12 6.09 -23.43
C ILE A 170 19.77 7.00 -24.60
N SER A 171 18.51 7.40 -24.72
CA SER A 171 18.04 8.27 -25.82
C SER A 171 18.76 9.61 -25.83
N VAL A 172 18.90 10.25 -24.65
CA VAL A 172 19.66 11.51 -24.51
C VAL A 172 21.12 11.32 -24.91
N ASN A 173 21.76 10.23 -24.47
CA ASN A 173 23.15 9.94 -24.83
C ASN A 173 23.34 9.76 -26.33
N ILE A 174 22.44 9.04 -27.01
CA ILE A 174 22.48 8.84 -28.46
C ILE A 174 22.31 10.17 -29.20
N ILE A 175 21.36 11.01 -28.76
CA ILE A 175 21.11 12.33 -29.37
C ILE A 175 22.35 13.23 -29.22
N GLN A 176 22.96 13.28 -28.02
CA GLN A 176 24.15 14.07 -27.77
C GLN A 176 25.34 13.60 -28.62
N ARG A 177 25.56 12.27 -28.72
CA ARG A 177 26.62 11.72 -29.58
C ARG A 177 26.41 12.09 -31.06
N ARG A 178 25.18 12.00 -31.57
CA ARG A 178 24.87 12.38 -32.96
C ARG A 178 25.09 13.87 -33.21
N ARG A 179 24.75 14.74 -32.23
CA ARG A 179 25.02 16.19 -32.32
C ARG A 179 26.51 16.49 -32.39
N LEU A 180 27.30 15.87 -31.52
CA LEU A 180 28.77 16.06 -31.49
C LEU A 180 29.44 15.57 -32.80
N GLN A 181 28.98 14.46 -33.35
CA GLN A 181 29.50 13.96 -34.63
C GLN A 181 29.20 14.90 -35.79
N ARG A 182 27.99 15.45 -35.87
CA ARG A 182 27.61 16.44 -36.91
C ARG A 182 28.46 17.71 -36.81
N LEU A 183 28.75 18.19 -35.61
CA LEU A 183 29.60 19.37 -35.43
C LEU A 183 31.07 19.11 -35.85
N LYS A 184 31.59 17.90 -35.65
CA LYS A 184 32.94 17.53 -36.12
C LYS A 184 33.03 17.44 -37.62
N THR A 185 32.02 16.86 -38.28
CA THR A 185 32.00 16.72 -39.76
C THR A 185 31.87 18.09 -40.46
N GLY A 186 31.06 19.00 -39.90
CA GLY A 186 30.93 20.36 -40.44
C GLY A 186 32.22 21.19 -40.31
N ARG A 187 33.06 20.97 -39.29
CA ARG A 187 34.34 21.64 -39.12
C ARG A 187 35.38 21.20 -40.16
N HIS A 188 35.46 19.91 -40.49
CA HIS A 188 36.35 19.38 -41.48
C HIS A 188 36.05 19.87 -42.89
N HIS A 189 34.81 20.19 -43.22
CA HIS A 189 34.45 20.78 -44.51
C HIS A 189 34.77 22.27 -44.63
N ALA A 190 34.74 22.99 -43.50
CA ALA A 190 35.07 24.42 -43.47
C ALA A 190 36.60 24.72 -43.46
N GLU A 191 37.45 23.75 -43.15
CA GLU A 191 38.92 23.86 -43.19
C GLU A 191 39.51 23.38 -44.52
N ALA A 192 38.67 22.86 -45.44
CA ALA A 192 39.09 22.31 -46.73
C ALA A 192 38.71 23.22 -47.93
N GLU A 193 38.03 24.36 -47.70
CA GLU A 193 37.83 25.44 -48.66
C GLU A 193 38.80 26.63 -48.42
#